data_056c1407e092a97fa01dc832b90684d7
#
_entry.id   056c1407e092a97fa01dc832b90684d7
#
_cell.length_a   1.000
_cell.length_b   1.000
_cell.length_c   1.000
_cell.angle_alpha   90.00
_cell.angle_beta   90.00
_cell.angle_gamma   90.00
#
_symmetry.space_group_name_H-M   'P 1'
#
loop_
_entity.id
_entity.type
_entity.pdbx_description
1 polymer ?
#
loop_
_entity_poly.entity_id
_entity_poly.type
_entity_poly.pdbx_seq_one_letter_code
_entity_poly.pdbx_strand_id
1 'polypeptide(L)'
;TGEIVARLQAEKNNPAADILWGGDNLAVFDGNSDLFAAYDSPEDKYMVSKDPNHKWHAFTIFCHAILVNTNLVKPADYPKNAKDLLNPAWKKAGGVALADPNKSGTGYTIVSGLSSAFGWDFIEKLVQNSVVLPGSDQMFTAVKDGELPVGFINEDLGATWKAQKLPIEVIYAKDAVTVQMDACGLIKNGPNPELAKKVLDFLCSKEAHAIAVKVINRRSARNDVAPPAGLPDLGNLNLFTAVEPREVVNAKFTKIYGK
;
A
#
# COMPACT_ATOMS: atom_id res chain seq x y z
N THR A 1 -0.70 6.87 -8.91
CA THR A 1 0.25 7.73 -8.17
C THR A 1 1.28 8.37 -9.10
N GLY A 2 1.92 7.62 -10.02
CA GLY A 2 2.91 8.19 -10.93
C GLY A 2 2.41 9.40 -11.72
N GLU A 3 1.16 9.38 -12.16
CA GLU A 3 0.52 10.51 -12.85
C GLU A 3 0.37 11.74 -11.95
N ILE A 4 0.04 11.54 -10.66
CA ILE A 4 -0.08 12.64 -9.69
C ILE A 4 1.28 13.30 -9.48
N VAL A 5 2.32 12.51 -9.29
CA VAL A 5 3.70 13.02 -9.11
C VAL A 5 4.16 13.78 -10.36
N ALA A 6 3.95 13.21 -11.55
CA ALA A 6 4.30 13.87 -12.82
C ALA A 6 3.57 15.20 -12.97
N ARG A 7 2.30 15.27 -12.58
CA ARG A 7 1.52 16.52 -12.58
C ARG A 7 2.09 17.54 -11.60
N LEU A 8 2.37 17.14 -10.36
CA LEU A 8 2.98 18.02 -9.35
C LEU A 8 4.33 18.57 -9.81
N GLN A 9 5.16 17.75 -10.45
CA GLN A 9 6.43 18.19 -11.03
C GLN A 9 6.23 19.20 -12.17
N ALA A 10 5.26 18.96 -13.04
CA ALA A 10 4.94 19.89 -14.14
C ALA A 10 4.41 21.23 -13.63
N GLU A 11 3.63 21.22 -12.56
CA GLU A 11 2.99 22.40 -11.97
C GLU A 11 3.84 23.08 -10.87
N LYS A 12 5.05 22.61 -10.57
CA LYS A 12 5.82 23.03 -9.37
C LYS A 12 6.07 24.54 -9.27
N ASN A 13 6.11 25.26 -10.39
CA ASN A 13 6.30 26.72 -10.41
C ASN A 13 4.98 27.50 -10.32
N ASN A 14 3.86 26.85 -10.54
CA ASN A 14 2.51 27.42 -10.42
C ASN A 14 1.53 26.31 -10.02
N PRO A 15 1.58 25.81 -8.79
CA PRO A 15 0.74 24.69 -8.35
C PRO A 15 -0.75 25.03 -8.41
N ALA A 16 -1.56 24.09 -8.89
CA ALA A 16 -3.01 24.17 -8.86
C ALA A 16 -3.62 23.55 -7.60
N ALA A 17 -2.82 22.84 -6.80
CA ALA A 17 -3.25 22.16 -5.58
C ALA A 17 -2.47 22.65 -4.37
N ASP A 18 -3.07 22.52 -3.18
CA ASP A 18 -2.49 22.93 -1.91
C ASP A 18 -1.97 21.75 -1.09
N ILE A 19 -2.56 20.57 -1.23
CA ILE A 19 -2.27 19.38 -0.43
C ILE A 19 -2.20 18.16 -1.33
N LEU A 20 -1.20 17.31 -1.12
CA LEU A 20 -1.25 15.90 -1.51
C LEU A 20 -1.69 15.08 -0.30
N TRP A 21 -2.75 14.28 -0.46
CA TRP A 21 -3.28 13.45 0.59
C TRP A 21 -3.50 12.01 0.11
N GLY A 22 -2.87 11.06 0.79
CA GLY A 22 -2.93 9.64 0.46
C GLY A 22 -2.13 9.29 -0.81
N GLY A 23 -2.51 8.21 -1.43
CA GLY A 23 -2.10 7.86 -2.80
C GLY A 23 -0.79 7.09 -2.95
N ASP A 24 0.13 7.10 -2.02
CA ASP A 24 1.31 6.22 -2.06
C ASP A 24 2.03 6.17 -0.71
N ASN A 25 3.04 5.31 -0.66
CA ASN A 25 3.89 5.19 0.51
C ASN A 25 4.78 6.46 0.69
N LEU A 26 5.44 6.53 1.83
CA LEU A 26 6.31 7.65 2.18
C LEU A 26 7.40 7.95 1.15
N ALA A 27 7.81 6.96 0.35
CA ALA A 27 8.84 7.13 -0.69
C ALA A 27 8.46 8.17 -1.76
N VAL A 28 7.16 8.42 -1.98
CA VAL A 28 6.72 9.50 -2.89
C VAL A 28 7.07 10.85 -2.32
N PHE A 29 6.84 11.05 -1.04
CA PHE A 29 7.16 12.31 -0.36
C PHE A 29 8.67 12.51 -0.25
N ASP A 30 9.41 11.49 0.18
CA ASP A 30 10.87 11.53 0.33
C ASP A 30 11.58 11.76 -1.02
N GLY A 31 11.18 11.01 -2.05
CA GLY A 31 11.75 11.12 -3.40
C GLY A 31 11.40 12.43 -4.13
N ASN A 32 10.41 13.18 -3.66
CA ASN A 32 9.95 14.44 -4.26
C ASN A 32 9.85 15.55 -3.20
N SER A 33 10.75 15.54 -2.24
CA SER A 33 10.68 16.44 -1.07
C SER A 33 10.78 17.92 -1.42
N ASP A 34 11.29 18.27 -2.61
CA ASP A 34 11.32 19.64 -3.14
C ASP A 34 9.95 20.20 -3.53
N LEU A 35 8.95 19.32 -3.74
CA LEU A 35 7.57 19.71 -4.02
C LEU A 35 6.77 20.08 -2.78
N PHE A 36 7.25 19.75 -1.58
CA PHE A 36 6.52 19.93 -0.35
C PHE A 36 7.08 21.02 0.53
N ALA A 37 6.18 21.80 1.15
CA ALA A 37 6.51 22.79 2.15
C ALA A 37 6.65 22.13 3.52
N ALA A 38 7.61 22.59 4.32
CA ALA A 38 7.71 22.19 5.72
C ALA A 38 6.61 22.85 6.55
N TYR A 39 5.98 22.07 7.42
CA TYR A 39 4.98 22.55 8.37
C TYR A 39 5.00 21.68 9.63
N ASP A 40 5.22 22.28 10.80
CA ASP A 40 5.19 21.57 12.08
C ASP A 40 3.76 21.54 12.60
N SER A 41 3.03 20.48 12.28
CA SER A 41 1.67 20.30 12.74
C SER A 41 1.63 19.98 14.24
N PRO A 42 0.76 20.63 15.05
CA PRO A 42 0.58 20.30 16.46
C PRO A 42 0.13 18.84 16.70
N GLU A 43 -0.35 18.17 15.65
CA GLU A 43 -0.83 16.79 15.69
C GLU A 43 0.31 15.75 15.54
N ASP A 44 1.48 16.14 15.02
CA ASP A 44 2.61 15.24 14.75
C ASP A 44 3.11 14.49 15.99
N LYS A 45 2.93 15.06 17.19
CA LYS A 45 3.31 14.41 18.45
C LYS A 45 2.58 13.08 18.71
N TYR A 46 1.43 12.88 18.09
CA TYR A 46 0.63 11.65 18.21
C TYR A 46 0.92 10.64 17.11
N MET A 47 1.69 10.98 16.08
CA MET A 47 1.98 10.09 14.96
C MET A 47 3.04 9.05 15.32
N VAL A 48 2.86 7.81 14.84
CA VAL A 48 3.82 6.71 15.01
C VAL A 48 5.07 6.90 14.15
N SER A 49 5.00 7.71 13.11
CA SER A 49 6.12 8.08 12.24
C SER A 49 6.06 9.54 11.88
N LYS A 50 7.23 10.18 11.81
CA LYS A 50 7.39 11.61 11.56
C LYS A 50 8.49 11.85 10.53
N ASP A 51 8.25 12.80 9.62
CA ASP A 51 9.33 13.36 8.80
C ASP A 51 10.16 14.34 9.64
N PRO A 52 11.48 14.16 9.79
CA PRO A 52 12.33 15.10 10.50
C PRO A 52 12.37 16.49 9.86
N ASN A 53 11.96 16.61 8.58
CA ASN A 53 11.88 17.87 7.85
C ASN A 53 10.46 18.44 7.78
N HIS A 54 9.48 17.80 8.42
CA HIS A 54 8.07 18.22 8.45
C HIS A 54 7.42 18.44 7.08
N LYS A 55 7.82 17.69 6.05
CA LYS A 55 7.28 17.79 4.69
C LYS A 55 6.13 16.83 4.39
N TRP A 56 6.01 15.79 5.21
CA TRP A 56 4.87 14.89 5.21
C TRP A 56 4.44 14.53 6.63
N HIS A 57 3.18 14.17 6.77
CA HIS A 57 2.52 13.79 8.01
C HIS A 57 1.84 12.44 7.79
N ALA A 58 2.14 11.48 8.66
CA ALA A 58 1.59 10.14 8.56
C ALA A 58 0.06 10.17 8.71
N PHE A 59 -0.66 9.40 7.88
CA PHE A 59 -2.12 9.38 7.90
C PHE A 59 -2.67 7.99 8.23
N THR A 60 -2.50 7.01 7.35
CA THR A 60 -2.99 5.65 7.57
C THR A 60 -1.91 4.61 7.39
N ILE A 61 -2.12 3.45 8.01
CA ILE A 61 -1.29 2.26 7.85
C ILE A 61 -2.19 1.14 7.35
N PHE A 62 -1.70 0.30 6.46
CA PHE A 62 -2.39 -0.92 6.05
C PHE A 62 -1.41 -2.00 5.59
N CYS A 63 -1.83 -3.25 5.80
CA CYS A 63 -1.07 -4.42 5.36
C CYS A 63 -1.58 -4.92 4.02
N HIS A 64 -0.69 -5.57 3.26
CA HIS A 64 -1.07 -6.36 2.11
C HIS A 64 -1.15 -7.83 2.54
N ALA A 65 -2.39 -8.35 2.54
CA ALA A 65 -2.67 -9.74 2.83
C ALA A 65 -2.76 -10.56 1.54
N ILE A 66 -2.69 -11.87 1.64
CA ILE A 66 -3.00 -12.77 0.54
C ILE A 66 -4.52 -12.83 0.38
N LEU A 67 -5.00 -12.62 -0.84
CA LEU A 67 -6.40 -12.78 -1.23
C LEU A 67 -6.59 -14.12 -1.92
N VAL A 68 -7.59 -14.87 -1.51
CA VAL A 68 -7.95 -16.15 -2.10
C VAL A 68 -9.41 -16.12 -2.56
N ASN A 69 -9.70 -16.61 -3.76
CA ASN A 69 -11.08 -16.84 -4.20
C ASN A 69 -11.57 -18.19 -3.67
N THR A 70 -12.60 -18.18 -2.82
CA THR A 70 -13.10 -19.40 -2.13
C THR A 70 -13.91 -20.34 -3.01
N ASN A 71 -14.34 -19.88 -4.19
CA ASN A 71 -14.97 -20.75 -5.19
C ASN A 71 -13.95 -21.58 -5.97
N LEU A 72 -12.70 -21.08 -6.08
CA LEU A 72 -11.63 -21.73 -6.86
C LEU A 72 -10.67 -22.53 -5.99
N VAL A 73 -10.47 -22.13 -4.74
CA VAL A 73 -9.49 -22.73 -3.82
C VAL A 73 -10.21 -23.28 -2.60
N LYS A 74 -9.94 -24.53 -2.26
CA LYS A 74 -10.50 -25.15 -1.03
C LYS A 74 -9.73 -24.69 0.22
N PRO A 75 -10.36 -24.63 1.40
CA PRO A 75 -9.70 -24.22 2.64
C PRO A 75 -8.41 -24.98 2.99
N ALA A 76 -8.34 -26.28 2.62
CA ALA A 76 -7.14 -27.11 2.83
C ALA A 76 -5.92 -26.66 2.02
N ASP A 77 -6.15 -25.97 0.89
CA ASP A 77 -5.15 -25.55 -0.08
C ASP A 77 -4.77 -24.06 0.09
N TYR A 78 -5.33 -23.36 1.09
CA TYR A 78 -5.02 -21.94 1.31
C TYR A 78 -3.55 -21.75 1.64
N PRO A 79 -2.88 -20.77 0.99
CA PRO A 79 -1.49 -20.41 1.32
C PRO A 79 -1.44 -19.87 2.76
N LYS A 80 -0.46 -20.32 3.55
CA LYS A 80 -0.24 -19.87 4.93
C LYS A 80 0.94 -18.91 5.04
N ASN A 81 1.82 -18.95 4.05
CA ASN A 81 3.04 -18.17 3.95
C ASN A 81 3.12 -17.49 2.58
N ALA A 82 3.85 -16.39 2.49
CA ALA A 82 4.13 -15.76 1.19
C ALA A 82 4.92 -16.72 0.28
N LYS A 83 5.79 -17.56 0.86
CA LYS A 83 6.52 -18.59 0.11
C LYS A 83 5.64 -19.65 -0.53
N ASP A 84 4.45 -19.89 -0.01
CA ASP A 84 3.50 -20.85 -0.58
C ASP A 84 2.99 -20.40 -1.97
N LEU A 85 3.09 -19.08 -2.28
CA LEU A 85 2.76 -18.53 -3.59
C LEU A 85 3.76 -18.96 -4.69
N LEU A 86 4.91 -19.53 -4.32
CA LEU A 86 5.87 -20.10 -5.26
C LEU A 86 5.48 -21.52 -5.73
N ASN A 87 4.44 -22.13 -5.14
CA ASN A 87 4.00 -23.47 -5.56
C ASN A 87 3.56 -23.44 -7.05
N PRO A 88 4.16 -24.29 -7.92
CA PRO A 88 3.81 -24.33 -9.33
C PRO A 88 2.34 -24.69 -9.62
N ALA A 89 1.61 -25.20 -8.63
CA ALA A 89 0.18 -25.45 -8.74
C ALA A 89 -0.62 -24.18 -9.04
N TRP A 90 -0.17 -23.02 -8.51
CA TRP A 90 -0.82 -21.74 -8.79
C TRP A 90 -0.75 -21.37 -10.27
N LYS A 91 0.42 -21.56 -10.92
CA LYS A 91 0.56 -21.30 -12.35
C LYS A 91 -0.40 -22.17 -13.18
N LYS A 92 -0.57 -23.45 -12.80
CA LYS A 92 -1.51 -24.37 -13.46
C LYS A 92 -2.97 -23.95 -13.23
N ALA A 93 -3.26 -23.33 -12.12
CA ALA A 93 -4.60 -22.85 -11.76
C ALA A 93 -4.95 -21.46 -12.32
N GLY A 94 -4.06 -20.84 -13.10
CA GLY A 94 -4.25 -19.51 -13.71
C GLY A 94 -3.18 -18.50 -13.31
N GLY A 95 -2.55 -18.65 -12.17
CA GLY A 95 -1.46 -17.80 -11.68
C GLY A 95 -1.80 -17.02 -10.41
N VAL A 96 -0.79 -16.37 -9.86
CA VAL A 96 -0.92 -15.44 -8.75
C VAL A 96 -1.13 -14.02 -9.31
N ALA A 97 -2.18 -13.33 -8.90
CA ALA A 97 -2.38 -11.94 -9.28
C ALA A 97 -1.31 -11.05 -8.61
N LEU A 98 -0.54 -10.32 -9.40
CA LEU A 98 0.49 -9.39 -8.94
C LEU A 98 0.38 -8.08 -9.71
N ALA A 99 0.37 -6.95 -9.01
CA ALA A 99 0.35 -5.64 -9.66
C ALA A 99 1.74 -5.21 -10.12
N ASP A 100 1.84 -4.63 -11.32
CA ASP A 100 3.09 -4.09 -11.88
C ASP A 100 3.61 -2.93 -11.01
N PRO A 101 4.78 -3.04 -10.37
CA PRO A 101 5.35 -2.00 -9.51
C PRO A 101 5.69 -0.71 -10.29
N ASN A 102 5.86 -0.79 -11.62
CA ASN A 102 6.08 0.40 -12.44
C ASN A 102 4.85 1.32 -12.48
N LYS A 103 3.65 0.74 -12.34
CA LYS A 103 2.36 1.44 -12.48
C LYS A 103 1.61 1.57 -11.17
N SER A 104 1.79 0.64 -10.23
CA SER A 104 1.06 0.54 -8.97
C SER A 104 1.97 0.80 -7.76
N GLY A 105 1.56 1.71 -6.87
CA GLY A 105 2.22 1.91 -5.59
C GLY A 105 2.10 0.68 -4.68
N THR A 106 0.93 0.07 -4.62
CA THR A 106 0.71 -1.20 -3.93
C THR A 106 1.61 -2.30 -4.49
N GLY A 107 1.71 -2.42 -5.84
CA GLY A 107 2.63 -3.37 -6.48
C GLY A 107 4.09 -3.12 -6.09
N TYR A 108 4.52 -1.85 -6.07
CA TYR A 108 5.84 -1.48 -5.60
C TYR A 108 6.08 -1.89 -4.15
N THR A 109 5.13 -1.59 -3.24
CA THR A 109 5.29 -1.94 -1.82
C THR A 109 5.32 -3.44 -1.60
N ILE A 110 4.49 -4.22 -2.30
CA ILE A 110 4.49 -5.68 -2.23
C ILE A 110 5.83 -6.25 -2.73
N VAL A 111 6.28 -5.85 -3.92
CA VAL A 111 7.52 -6.36 -4.52
C VAL A 111 8.72 -5.97 -3.68
N SER A 112 8.84 -4.71 -3.26
CA SER A 112 9.96 -4.22 -2.46
C SER A 112 9.97 -4.83 -1.07
N GLY A 113 8.83 -4.94 -0.39
CA GLY A 113 8.74 -5.55 0.94
C GLY A 113 9.07 -7.05 0.90
N LEU A 114 8.56 -7.79 -0.08
CA LEU A 114 8.89 -9.22 -0.25
C LEU A 114 10.34 -9.43 -0.68
N SER A 115 10.92 -8.54 -1.49
CA SER A 115 12.35 -8.62 -1.82
C SER A 115 13.23 -8.34 -0.60
N SER A 116 12.81 -7.46 0.30
CA SER A 116 13.46 -7.22 1.59
C SER A 116 13.41 -8.45 2.50
N ALA A 117 12.27 -9.18 2.49
CA ALA A 117 12.09 -10.37 3.30
C ALA A 117 12.87 -11.58 2.77
N PHE A 118 12.89 -11.78 1.45
CA PHE A 118 13.32 -13.05 0.85
C PHE A 118 14.34 -12.91 -0.28
N GLY A 119 14.71 -11.70 -0.66
CA GLY A 119 15.62 -11.43 -1.79
C GLY A 119 14.94 -11.45 -3.16
N TRP A 120 15.69 -11.02 -4.18
CA TRP A 120 15.20 -10.90 -5.55
C TRP A 120 14.97 -12.24 -6.25
N ASP A 121 15.66 -13.32 -5.83
CA ASP A 121 15.41 -14.67 -6.34
C ASP A 121 13.99 -15.15 -6.03
N PHE A 122 13.44 -14.73 -4.88
CA PHE A 122 12.05 -14.98 -4.54
C PHE A 122 11.11 -14.24 -5.51
N ILE A 123 11.39 -12.97 -5.79
CA ILE A 123 10.58 -12.14 -6.70
C ILE A 123 10.61 -12.74 -8.12
N GLU A 124 11.76 -13.19 -8.62
CA GLU A 124 11.86 -13.84 -9.94
C GLU A 124 10.95 -15.07 -10.02
N LYS A 125 10.97 -15.94 -9.00
CA LYS A 125 10.11 -17.12 -8.93
C LYS A 125 8.63 -16.76 -8.78
N LEU A 126 8.31 -15.73 -7.99
CA LEU A 126 6.95 -15.25 -7.84
C LEU A 126 6.40 -14.73 -9.18
N VAL A 127 7.17 -13.92 -9.90
CA VAL A 127 6.79 -13.39 -11.23
C VAL A 127 6.54 -14.53 -12.22
N GLN A 128 7.35 -15.60 -12.20
CA GLN A 128 7.14 -16.78 -13.07
C GLN A 128 5.83 -17.51 -12.78
N ASN A 129 5.33 -17.43 -11.55
CA ASN A 129 4.04 -17.98 -11.12
C ASN A 129 2.88 -16.98 -11.27
N SER A 130 3.15 -15.74 -11.64
CA SER A 130 2.16 -14.65 -11.58
C SER A 130 1.60 -14.29 -12.95
N VAL A 131 0.39 -13.70 -12.90
CA VAL A 131 -0.15 -12.84 -13.94
C VAL A 131 0.07 -11.40 -13.45
N VAL A 132 0.92 -10.66 -14.14
CA VAL A 132 1.22 -9.27 -13.80
C VAL A 132 0.17 -8.36 -14.42
N LEU A 133 -0.54 -7.63 -13.57
CA LEU A 133 -1.66 -6.76 -13.92
C LEU A 133 -1.25 -5.28 -13.80
N PRO A 134 -1.83 -4.39 -14.62
CA PRO A 134 -1.40 -2.99 -14.68
C PRO A 134 -1.51 -2.23 -13.35
N GLY A 135 -2.50 -2.55 -12.53
CA GLY A 135 -2.77 -1.83 -11.29
C GLY A 135 -3.26 -2.73 -10.17
N SER A 136 -3.32 -2.16 -8.96
CA SER A 136 -3.82 -2.87 -7.79
C SER A 136 -5.31 -3.21 -7.91
N ASP A 137 -6.12 -2.33 -8.49
CA ASP A 137 -7.56 -2.58 -8.64
C ASP A 137 -7.82 -3.81 -9.52
N GLN A 138 -7.09 -3.94 -10.64
CA GLN A 138 -7.17 -5.11 -11.50
C GLN A 138 -6.67 -6.37 -10.77
N MET A 139 -5.60 -6.26 -9.96
CA MET A 139 -5.11 -7.37 -9.15
C MET A 139 -6.17 -7.86 -8.16
N PHE A 140 -6.85 -6.94 -7.47
CA PHE A 140 -7.88 -7.27 -6.50
C PHE A 140 -9.12 -7.89 -7.17
N THR A 141 -9.61 -7.26 -8.24
CA THR A 141 -10.82 -7.70 -8.94
C THR A 141 -10.63 -9.02 -9.66
N ALA A 142 -9.48 -9.28 -10.27
CA ALA A 142 -9.18 -10.55 -10.92
C ALA A 142 -9.34 -11.75 -9.97
N VAL A 143 -8.93 -11.59 -8.69
CA VAL A 143 -9.13 -12.65 -7.70
C VAL A 143 -10.57 -12.66 -7.20
N LYS A 144 -11.16 -11.50 -6.88
CA LYS A 144 -12.54 -11.41 -6.40
C LYS A 144 -13.53 -12.02 -7.38
N ASP A 145 -13.36 -11.75 -8.68
CA ASP A 145 -14.29 -12.18 -9.74
C ASP A 145 -14.00 -13.61 -10.25
N GLY A 146 -12.95 -14.26 -9.72
CA GLY A 146 -12.63 -15.65 -10.03
C GLY A 146 -11.87 -15.84 -11.35
N GLU A 147 -11.25 -14.80 -11.89
CA GLU A 147 -10.34 -14.92 -13.04
C GLU A 147 -9.01 -15.57 -12.61
N LEU A 148 -8.56 -15.26 -11.40
CA LEU A 148 -7.35 -15.82 -10.78
C LEU A 148 -7.65 -16.38 -9.38
N PRO A 149 -6.99 -17.48 -8.97
CA PRO A 149 -7.29 -18.15 -7.71
C PRO A 149 -6.79 -17.42 -6.49
N VAL A 150 -5.67 -16.69 -6.61
CA VAL A 150 -4.94 -16.09 -5.49
C VAL A 150 -4.19 -14.85 -5.94
N GLY A 151 -3.95 -13.92 -5.01
CA GLY A 151 -3.17 -12.72 -5.24
C GLY A 151 -2.97 -11.96 -3.92
N PHE A 152 -2.83 -10.64 -4.01
CA PHE A 152 -2.72 -9.79 -2.83
C PHE A 152 -3.90 -8.83 -2.75
N ILE A 153 -4.13 -8.25 -1.57
CA ILE A 153 -5.17 -7.25 -1.30
C ILE A 153 -4.73 -6.33 -0.16
N ASN A 154 -5.19 -5.09 -0.22
CA ASN A 154 -5.13 -4.20 0.93
C ASN A 154 -6.11 -4.69 2.00
N GLU A 155 -5.67 -4.84 3.24
CA GLU A 155 -6.46 -5.44 4.33
C GLU A 155 -7.80 -4.74 4.58
N ASP A 156 -7.87 -3.42 4.42
CA ASP A 156 -9.07 -2.61 4.55
C ASP A 156 -10.15 -2.99 3.52
N LEU A 157 -9.76 -3.15 2.26
CA LEU A 157 -10.65 -3.59 1.19
C LEU A 157 -11.05 -5.06 1.40
N GLY A 158 -10.09 -5.90 1.79
CA GLY A 158 -10.36 -7.31 2.11
C GLY A 158 -11.38 -7.46 3.24
N ALA A 159 -11.24 -6.68 4.32
CA ALA A 159 -12.21 -6.66 5.42
C ALA A 159 -13.60 -6.21 4.95
N THR A 160 -13.65 -5.20 4.10
CA THR A 160 -14.90 -4.69 3.50
C THR A 160 -15.58 -5.78 2.67
N TRP A 161 -14.85 -6.46 1.81
CA TRP A 161 -15.39 -7.52 0.96
C TRP A 161 -15.85 -8.75 1.76
N LYS A 162 -15.13 -9.11 2.83
CA LYS A 162 -15.60 -10.17 3.75
C LYS A 162 -16.90 -9.78 4.44
N ALA A 163 -17.04 -8.54 4.89
CA ALA A 163 -18.29 -8.04 5.48
C ALA A 163 -19.46 -8.07 4.47
N GLN A 164 -19.20 -7.89 3.18
CA GLN A 164 -20.15 -8.04 2.08
C GLN A 164 -20.43 -9.51 1.70
N LYS A 165 -19.78 -10.46 2.37
CA LYS A 165 -19.90 -11.92 2.10
C LYS A 165 -19.52 -12.31 0.68
N LEU A 166 -18.57 -11.60 0.07
CA LEU A 166 -18.02 -12.00 -1.22
C LEU A 166 -17.23 -13.33 -1.09
N PRO A 167 -17.10 -14.11 -2.16
CA PRO A 167 -16.45 -15.43 -2.12
C PRO A 167 -14.93 -15.29 -2.05
N ILE A 168 -14.42 -14.64 -1.01
CA ILE A 168 -12.99 -14.41 -0.79
C ILE A 168 -12.56 -14.75 0.63
N GLU A 169 -11.28 -15.08 0.78
CA GLU A 169 -10.62 -15.16 2.07
C GLU A 169 -9.38 -14.27 2.08
N VAL A 170 -9.10 -13.68 3.26
CA VAL A 170 -7.98 -12.79 3.50
C VAL A 170 -7.03 -13.45 4.49
N ILE A 171 -5.79 -13.67 4.07
CA ILE A 171 -4.81 -14.43 4.84
C ILE A 171 -3.56 -13.59 5.05
N TYR A 172 -3.22 -13.35 6.30
CA TYR A 172 -1.95 -12.73 6.68
C TYR A 172 -0.87 -13.82 6.68
N ALA A 173 0.08 -13.70 5.77
CA ALA A 173 1.18 -14.66 5.65
C ALA A 173 2.02 -14.69 6.94
N LYS A 174 2.35 -15.89 7.42
CA LYS A 174 3.09 -16.04 8.68
C LYS A 174 4.55 -15.64 8.57
N ASP A 175 5.12 -15.75 7.36
CA ASP A 175 6.54 -15.51 7.10
C ASP A 175 6.85 -14.09 6.65
N ALA A 176 5.94 -13.39 5.97
CA ALA A 176 6.07 -11.98 5.62
C ALA A 176 4.74 -11.34 5.24
N VAL A 177 4.46 -10.20 5.83
CA VAL A 177 3.35 -9.31 5.48
C VAL A 177 3.94 -7.96 5.08
N THR A 178 3.64 -7.49 3.89
CA THR A 178 4.10 -6.15 3.49
C THR A 178 3.15 -5.08 4.06
N VAL A 179 3.74 -3.99 4.52
CA VAL A 179 3.01 -2.89 5.15
C VAL A 179 3.32 -1.58 4.45
N GLN A 180 2.29 -0.76 4.29
CA GLN A 180 2.38 0.58 3.72
C GLN A 180 1.85 1.61 4.68
N MET A 181 2.45 2.79 4.67
CA MET A 181 1.97 3.98 5.37
C MET A 181 1.67 5.06 4.33
N ASP A 182 0.46 5.59 4.36
CA ASP A 182 0.08 6.76 3.59
C ASP A 182 0.36 8.02 4.39
N ALA A 183 0.55 9.13 3.70
CA ALA A 183 0.80 10.42 4.30
C ALA A 183 0.01 11.54 3.61
N CYS A 184 0.07 12.73 4.18
CA CYS A 184 -0.34 13.98 3.56
C CYS A 184 0.78 15.02 3.70
N GLY A 185 0.83 15.96 2.76
CA GLY A 185 1.82 17.03 2.76
C GLY A 185 1.34 18.27 2.05
N LEU A 186 1.79 19.44 2.51
CA LEU A 186 1.51 20.72 1.87
C LEU A 186 2.32 20.85 0.59
N ILE A 187 1.67 21.21 -0.50
CA ILE A 187 2.37 21.50 -1.76
C ILE A 187 3.04 22.87 -1.63
N LYS A 188 4.33 22.92 -1.95
CA LYS A 188 5.12 24.15 -1.90
C LYS A 188 4.55 25.15 -2.90
N ASN A 189 4.36 26.40 -2.45
CA ASN A 189 3.75 27.50 -3.23
C ASN A 189 2.30 27.23 -3.69
N GLY A 190 1.57 26.37 -2.99
CA GLY A 190 0.13 26.19 -3.22
C GLY A 190 -0.66 27.49 -3.13
N PRO A 191 -1.80 27.61 -3.82
CA PRO A 191 -2.54 28.88 -3.93
C PRO A 191 -3.16 29.37 -2.62
N ASN A 192 -3.41 28.47 -1.63
CA ASN A 192 -4.11 28.83 -0.39
C ASN A 192 -3.36 28.31 0.86
N PRO A 193 -2.12 28.71 1.12
CA PRO A 193 -1.24 28.07 2.12
C PRO A 193 -1.82 28.09 3.54
N GLU A 194 -2.47 29.18 3.97
CA GLU A 194 -3.02 29.27 5.33
C GLU A 194 -4.27 28.42 5.54
N LEU A 195 -5.09 28.25 4.48
CA LEU A 195 -6.22 27.33 4.51
C LEU A 195 -5.72 25.87 4.47
N ALA A 196 -4.72 25.59 3.66
CA ALA A 196 -4.12 24.28 3.52
C ALA A 196 -3.54 23.76 4.87
N LYS A 197 -2.89 24.60 5.67
CA LYS A 197 -2.42 24.23 7.01
C LYS A 197 -3.57 23.80 7.91
N LYS A 198 -4.69 24.53 7.91
CA LYS A 198 -5.88 24.17 8.71
C LYS A 198 -6.49 22.83 8.25
N VAL A 199 -6.54 22.58 6.94
CA VAL A 199 -7.03 21.33 6.39
C VAL A 199 -6.07 20.19 6.76
N LEU A 200 -4.76 20.42 6.68
CA LEU A 200 -3.75 19.42 7.05
C LEU A 200 -3.84 19.09 8.55
N ASP A 201 -3.98 20.07 9.43
CA ASP A 201 -4.18 19.82 10.87
C ASP A 201 -5.45 19.02 11.12
N PHE A 202 -6.54 19.29 10.39
CA PHE A 202 -7.75 18.47 10.46
C PHE A 202 -7.48 17.03 9.99
N LEU A 203 -6.81 16.83 8.83
CA LEU A 203 -6.46 15.49 8.35
C LEU A 203 -5.60 14.72 9.37
N CYS A 204 -4.70 15.40 10.06
CA CYS A 204 -3.87 14.83 11.11
C CYS A 204 -4.59 14.67 12.46
N SER A 205 -5.80 15.22 12.63
CA SER A 205 -6.52 15.20 13.89
C SER A 205 -7.02 13.80 14.28
N LYS A 206 -7.26 13.62 15.58
CA LYS A 206 -7.87 12.38 16.09
C LYS A 206 -9.24 12.10 15.47
N GLU A 207 -10.01 13.14 15.18
CA GLU A 207 -11.34 13.04 14.58
C GLU A 207 -11.25 12.47 13.15
N ALA A 208 -10.40 13.03 12.29
CA ALA A 208 -10.21 12.56 10.91
C ALA A 208 -9.71 11.11 10.88
N HIS A 209 -8.75 10.76 11.74
CA HIS A 209 -8.25 9.40 11.86
C HIS A 209 -9.32 8.41 12.37
N ALA A 210 -10.16 8.81 13.33
CA ALA A 210 -11.28 7.99 13.78
C ALA A 210 -12.34 7.77 12.68
N ILE A 211 -12.57 8.79 11.83
CA ILE A 211 -13.43 8.66 10.65
C ILE A 211 -12.83 7.64 9.66
N ALA A 212 -11.52 7.72 9.37
CA ALA A 212 -10.85 6.79 8.47
C ALA A 212 -10.95 5.33 8.98
N VAL A 213 -10.71 5.10 10.27
CA VAL A 213 -10.89 3.79 10.91
C VAL A 213 -12.32 3.27 10.72
N LYS A 214 -13.32 4.12 11.00
CA LYS A 214 -14.74 3.72 10.98
C LYS A 214 -15.30 3.50 9.58
N VAL A 215 -14.90 4.35 8.62
CA VAL A 215 -15.56 4.42 7.29
C VAL A 215 -14.86 3.55 6.26
N ILE A 216 -13.53 3.51 6.29
CA ILE A 216 -12.73 2.80 5.30
C ILE A 216 -11.90 1.65 5.87
N ASN A 217 -12.10 1.26 7.13
CA ASN A 217 -11.37 0.19 7.81
C ASN A 217 -9.84 0.34 7.77
N ARG A 218 -9.31 1.55 7.63
CA ARG A 218 -7.88 1.83 7.62
C ARG A 218 -7.35 2.02 9.02
N ARG A 219 -6.19 1.45 9.33
CA ARG A 219 -5.51 1.72 10.61
C ARG A 219 -5.03 3.16 10.62
N SER A 220 -5.19 3.80 11.76
CA SER A 220 -4.64 5.13 12.01
C SER A 220 -3.12 5.08 12.15
N ALA A 221 -2.42 6.09 11.63
CA ALA A 221 -1.02 6.32 11.97
C ALA A 221 -0.86 7.06 13.31
N ARG A 222 -1.95 7.35 14.04
CA ARG A 222 -1.91 7.93 15.39
C ARG A 222 -1.85 6.83 16.44
N ASN A 223 -1.06 7.05 17.49
CA ASN A 223 -0.93 6.13 18.63
C ASN A 223 -2.12 6.19 19.62
N ASP A 224 -2.97 7.22 19.51
CA ASP A 224 -4.13 7.46 20.39
C ASP A 224 -5.49 7.13 19.73
N VAL A 225 -5.47 6.46 18.56
CA VAL A 225 -6.66 5.99 17.85
C VAL A 225 -6.57 4.46 17.69
N ALA A 226 -7.58 3.76 18.21
CA ALA A 226 -7.64 2.30 18.12
C ALA A 226 -7.79 1.82 16.66
N PRO A 227 -7.17 0.68 16.29
CA PRO A 227 -7.31 0.11 14.95
C PRO A 227 -8.75 -0.38 14.68
N PRO A 228 -9.11 -0.63 13.40
CA PRO A 228 -10.39 -1.23 13.05
C PRO A 228 -10.60 -2.58 13.74
N ALA A 229 -11.83 -2.86 14.17
CA ALA A 229 -12.17 -4.14 14.76
C ALA A 229 -11.99 -5.29 13.75
N GLY A 230 -11.50 -6.44 14.22
CA GLY A 230 -11.33 -7.65 13.41
C GLY A 230 -10.04 -7.74 12.60
N LEU A 231 -9.22 -6.69 12.55
CA LEU A 231 -7.88 -6.77 12.01
C LEU A 231 -6.89 -7.31 13.08
N PRO A 232 -5.88 -8.10 12.69
CA PRO A 232 -4.87 -8.59 13.64
C PRO A 232 -4.04 -7.43 14.20
N ASP A 233 -3.50 -7.61 15.41
CA ASP A 233 -2.51 -6.68 15.95
C ASP A 233 -1.24 -6.69 15.07
N LEU A 234 -0.72 -5.51 14.71
CA LEU A 234 0.51 -5.38 13.90
C LEU A 234 1.71 -6.04 14.58
N GLY A 235 1.76 -6.02 15.92
CA GLY A 235 2.83 -6.66 16.70
C GLY A 235 2.86 -8.19 16.56
N ASN A 236 1.78 -8.81 16.07
CA ASN A 236 1.70 -10.25 15.82
C ASN A 236 2.05 -10.63 14.37
N LEU A 237 2.43 -9.68 13.53
CA LEU A 237 2.74 -9.88 12.12
C LEU A 237 4.23 -9.67 11.84
N ASN A 238 4.80 -10.48 10.96
CA ASN A 238 6.14 -10.28 10.42
C ASN A 238 6.09 -9.21 9.32
N LEU A 239 6.24 -7.93 9.70
CA LEU A 239 6.05 -6.78 8.82
C LEU A 239 7.33 -6.44 8.05
N PHE A 240 7.16 -6.18 6.75
CA PHE A 240 8.21 -5.71 5.85
C PHE A 240 7.73 -4.50 5.07
N THR A 241 8.54 -3.45 5.06
CA THR A 241 8.28 -2.23 4.30
C THR A 241 9.07 -2.22 3.00
N ALA A 242 8.71 -1.32 2.08
CA ALA A 242 9.57 -0.99 0.95
C ALA A 242 10.84 -0.28 1.45
N VAL A 243 12.00 -0.80 1.11
CA VAL A 243 13.30 -0.26 1.53
C VAL A 243 14.16 0.24 0.38
N GLU A 244 14.02 -0.34 -0.82
CA GLU A 244 14.75 0.13 -2.00
C GLU A 244 13.98 1.28 -2.68
N PRO A 245 14.68 2.30 -3.23
CA PRO A 245 14.04 3.36 -4.02
C PRO A 245 13.20 2.77 -5.16
N ARG A 246 12.09 3.43 -5.48
CA ARG A 246 11.11 2.93 -6.45
C ARG A 246 11.72 2.70 -7.84
N GLU A 247 12.59 3.59 -8.30
CA GLU A 247 13.29 3.46 -9.58
C GLU A 247 14.18 2.21 -9.63
N VAL A 248 14.81 1.84 -8.50
CA VAL A 248 15.66 0.64 -8.40
C VAL A 248 14.80 -0.62 -8.47
N VAL A 249 13.70 -0.65 -7.70
CA VAL A 249 12.73 -1.77 -7.73
C VAL A 249 12.16 -1.95 -9.13
N ASN A 250 11.72 -0.86 -9.76
CA ASN A 250 11.14 -0.87 -11.09
C ASN A 250 12.14 -1.39 -12.14
N ALA A 251 13.40 -0.94 -12.10
CA ALA A 251 14.43 -1.41 -13.02
C ALA A 251 14.71 -2.92 -12.87
N LYS A 252 14.82 -3.41 -11.63
CA LYS A 252 15.03 -4.83 -11.34
C LYS A 252 13.82 -5.67 -11.77
N PHE A 253 12.62 -5.22 -11.44
CA PHE A 253 11.40 -5.91 -11.82
C PHE A 253 11.22 -6.00 -13.34
N THR A 254 11.44 -4.90 -14.06
CA THR A 254 11.35 -4.87 -15.52
C THR A 254 12.34 -5.85 -16.17
N LYS A 255 13.56 -5.97 -15.63
CA LYS A 255 14.54 -6.96 -16.08
C LYS A 255 14.10 -8.42 -15.85
N ILE A 256 13.37 -8.68 -14.77
CA ILE A 256 12.82 -10.01 -14.45
C ILE A 256 11.61 -10.32 -15.33
N TYR A 257 10.67 -9.39 -15.42
CA TYR A 257 9.41 -9.58 -16.13
C TYR A 257 9.55 -9.55 -17.67
N GLY A 258 10.55 -8.86 -18.18
CA GLY A 258 10.85 -8.77 -19.62
C GLY A 258 11.66 -9.95 -20.20
N LYS A 259 12.01 -10.96 -19.37
CA LYS A 259 12.65 -12.21 -19.81
C LYS A 259 11.56 -13.20 -20.24
#